data_ec9a08a421ce9fe4d438de5f8424fa86
#
_entry.id   ec9a08a421ce9fe4d438de5f8424fa86
#
_cell.length_a   1.000
_cell.length_b   1.000
_cell.length_c   1.000
_cell.angle_alpha   90.00
_cell.angle_beta   90.00
_cell.angle_gamma   90.00
#
_symmetry.space_group_name_H-M   'P 1'
#
loop_
_entity.id
_entity.type
_entity.pdbx_description
1 polymer ?
#
loop_
_entity_poly.entity_id
_entity_poly.type
_entity_poly.pdbx_seq_one_letter_code
_entity_poly.pdbx_strand_id
1 'polypeptide(L)'
;MSGTLTRLAIAAALLALLALTWWLPNALTERTTLFDGEPRHEPDYTIENFTAVAMDASGWRRYELRAVKLVHYPDDDTMELEKPYLVQYSPDAAPVHTRADRGTMTSKGTEILMRGNVRVTRGSSGAREPAGEVTSQELRVELQ
;
A
#
# COMPACT_ATOMS: atom_id res chain seq x y z
N MET A 1 37.44 -27.96 53.20
CA MET A 1 37.56 -26.57 52.75
C MET A 1 37.21 -26.37 51.26
N SER A 2 36.98 -27.41 50.46
CA SER A 2 36.67 -27.31 49.03
C SER A 2 35.19 -26.98 48.72
N GLY A 3 34.23 -27.32 49.58
CA GLY A 3 32.81 -27.13 49.32
C GLY A 3 32.32 -25.66 49.40
N THR A 4 32.97 -24.83 50.19
CA THR A 4 32.60 -23.41 50.32
C THR A 4 33.07 -22.59 49.12
N LEU A 5 34.26 -22.87 48.60
CA LEU A 5 34.78 -22.23 47.39
C LEU A 5 33.95 -22.56 46.15
N THR A 6 33.52 -23.83 46.01
CA THR A 6 32.63 -24.25 44.91
C THR A 6 31.25 -23.58 44.98
N ARG A 7 30.68 -23.45 46.19
CA ARG A 7 29.40 -22.75 46.38
C ARG A 7 29.49 -21.26 46.06
N LEU A 8 30.60 -20.62 46.46
CA LEU A 8 30.85 -19.21 46.12
C LEU A 8 31.03 -19.00 44.61
N ALA A 9 31.72 -19.92 43.93
CA ALA A 9 31.91 -19.87 42.50
C ALA A 9 30.57 -20.01 41.72
N ILE A 10 29.71 -20.94 42.17
CA ILE A 10 28.38 -21.12 41.58
C ILE A 10 27.51 -19.89 41.83
N ALA A 11 27.52 -19.31 43.03
CA ALA A 11 26.76 -18.08 43.33
C ALA A 11 27.25 -16.88 42.48
N ALA A 12 28.56 -16.75 42.30
CA ALA A 12 29.12 -15.69 41.44
C ALA A 12 28.72 -15.85 39.95
N ALA A 13 28.73 -17.10 39.47
CA ALA A 13 28.33 -17.42 38.09
C ALA A 13 26.82 -17.11 37.88
N LEU A 14 25.96 -17.43 38.83
CA LEU A 14 24.52 -17.10 38.76
C LEU A 14 24.28 -15.63 38.81
N LEU A 15 25.01 -14.86 39.64
CA LEU A 15 24.91 -13.39 39.68
C LEU A 15 25.38 -12.76 38.38
N ALA A 16 26.44 -13.28 37.77
CA ALA A 16 26.93 -12.79 36.47
C ALA A 16 25.91 -13.06 35.35
N LEU A 17 25.26 -14.24 35.35
CA LEU A 17 24.17 -14.56 34.41
C LEU A 17 22.98 -13.65 34.59
N LEU A 18 22.56 -13.37 35.83
CA LEU A 18 21.47 -12.43 36.11
C LEU A 18 21.81 -10.99 35.68
N ALA A 19 23.03 -10.55 35.91
CA ALA A 19 23.48 -9.23 35.45
C ALA A 19 23.51 -9.16 33.91
N LEU A 20 23.93 -10.22 33.24
CA LEU A 20 23.99 -10.31 31.79
C LEU A 20 22.56 -10.30 31.18
N THR A 21 21.61 -11.04 31.75
CA THR A 21 20.21 -11.06 31.29
C THR A 21 19.49 -9.74 31.53
N TRP A 22 19.90 -8.97 32.53
CA TRP A 22 19.33 -7.65 32.77
C TRP A 22 19.97 -6.56 31.88
N TRP A 23 21.27 -6.69 31.62
CA TRP A 23 22.03 -5.71 30.82
C TRP A 23 21.80 -5.87 29.32
N LEU A 24 21.67 -7.12 28.82
CA LEU A 24 21.55 -7.42 27.39
C LEU A 24 20.32 -6.79 26.73
N PRO A 25 19.11 -6.82 27.31
CA PRO A 25 17.95 -6.13 26.74
C PRO A 25 18.15 -4.61 26.64
N ASN A 26 18.75 -4.01 27.69
CA ASN A 26 19.01 -2.57 27.71
C ASN A 26 20.05 -2.14 26.65
N ALA A 27 21.08 -2.95 26.43
CA ALA A 27 22.09 -2.68 25.42
C ALA A 27 21.57 -2.91 23.98
N LEU A 28 20.58 -3.79 23.79
CA LEU A 28 19.95 -4.04 22.50
C LEU A 28 18.81 -3.04 22.21
N THR A 29 18.17 -2.50 23.22
CA THR A 29 17.08 -1.51 23.06
C THR A 29 17.62 -0.15 22.61
N GLU A 30 18.86 0.18 22.84
CA GLU A 30 19.48 1.42 22.32
C GLU A 30 19.66 1.43 20.78
N ARG A 31 19.42 0.31 20.09
CA ARG A 31 19.45 0.25 18.62
C ARG A 31 18.07 0.22 17.97
N THR A 32 16.99 0.18 18.72
CA THR A 32 15.70 0.59 18.21
C THR A 32 15.66 2.12 18.27
N THR A 33 16.51 2.74 17.44
CA THR A 33 16.45 4.16 17.19
C THR A 33 15.02 4.53 16.88
N LEU A 34 14.37 5.18 17.90
CA LEU A 34 13.73 6.44 17.60
C LEU A 34 12.97 6.40 16.27
N PHE A 35 11.93 5.61 16.21
CA PHE A 35 10.76 6.08 15.54
C PHE A 35 10.30 7.27 16.38
N ASP A 36 10.96 8.39 16.11
CA ASP A 36 10.49 9.71 16.50
C ASP A 36 9.07 9.77 15.95
N GLY A 37 8.09 9.78 16.84
CA GLY A 37 6.69 9.50 16.51
C GLY A 37 5.99 10.60 15.72
N GLU A 38 6.70 11.30 14.85
CA GLU A 38 6.10 12.07 13.78
C GLU A 38 5.84 11.13 12.61
N PRO A 39 4.59 10.97 12.18
CA PRO A 39 4.27 10.23 10.97
C PRO A 39 4.98 10.90 9.80
N ARG A 40 6.11 10.32 9.38
CA ARG A 40 6.79 10.75 8.17
C ARG A 40 5.99 10.21 7.00
N HIS A 41 5.62 11.11 6.11
CA HIS A 41 5.01 10.74 4.84
C HIS A 41 6.07 10.11 3.92
N GLU A 42 6.53 8.92 4.31
CA GLU A 42 7.54 8.13 3.57
C GLU A 42 6.89 6.87 3.02
N PRO A 43 7.10 6.57 1.74
CA PRO A 43 6.52 5.37 1.14
C PRO A 43 7.19 4.12 1.71
N ASP A 44 6.41 3.09 2.00
CA ASP A 44 6.89 1.78 2.43
C ASP A 44 7.08 0.80 1.27
N TYR A 45 6.29 0.95 0.19
CA TYR A 45 6.53 0.22 -1.04
C TYR A 45 6.13 0.99 -2.29
N THR A 46 6.73 0.59 -3.40
CA THR A 46 6.45 1.09 -4.74
C THR A 46 6.30 -0.09 -5.69
N ILE A 47 5.29 -0.03 -6.57
CA ILE A 47 5.07 -1.03 -7.62
C ILE A 47 5.10 -0.31 -8.95
N GLU A 48 5.88 -0.81 -9.91
CA GLU A 48 5.94 -0.30 -11.27
C GLU A 48 5.19 -1.18 -12.25
N ASN A 49 4.57 -0.56 -13.27
CA ASN A 49 3.84 -1.23 -14.35
C ASN A 49 2.81 -2.23 -13.82
N PHE A 50 2.00 -1.79 -12.85
CA PHE A 50 1.08 -2.66 -12.17
C PHE A 50 -0.25 -2.80 -12.93
N THR A 51 -0.89 -3.96 -12.77
CA THR A 51 -2.24 -4.24 -13.23
C THR A 51 -2.99 -4.99 -12.16
N ALA A 52 -4.12 -4.45 -11.73
CA ALA A 52 -5.07 -5.10 -10.83
C ALA A 52 -6.37 -5.41 -11.56
N VAL A 53 -6.92 -6.59 -11.36
CA VAL A 53 -8.21 -7.01 -11.91
C VAL A 53 -9.10 -7.45 -10.76
N ALA A 54 -10.25 -6.80 -10.61
CA ALA A 54 -11.27 -7.22 -9.66
C ALA A 54 -12.36 -8.02 -10.38
N MET A 55 -12.79 -9.09 -9.73
CA MET A 55 -13.86 -9.96 -10.19
C MET A 55 -14.97 -9.99 -9.15
N ASP A 56 -16.19 -10.24 -9.58
CA ASP A 56 -17.30 -10.51 -8.67
C ASP A 56 -17.32 -12.00 -8.21
N ALA A 57 -18.27 -12.33 -7.35
CA ALA A 57 -18.40 -13.70 -6.82
C ALA A 57 -18.71 -14.76 -7.89
N SER A 58 -19.18 -14.37 -9.07
CA SER A 58 -19.45 -15.24 -10.21
C SER A 58 -18.25 -15.41 -11.15
N GLY A 59 -17.15 -14.67 -10.89
CA GLY A 59 -15.94 -14.66 -11.71
C GLY A 59 -16.00 -13.67 -12.88
N TRP A 60 -17.01 -12.79 -12.93
CA TRP A 60 -17.05 -11.73 -13.92
C TRP A 60 -16.12 -10.58 -13.54
N ARG A 61 -15.44 -10.05 -14.54
CA ARG A 61 -14.55 -8.89 -14.36
C ARG A 61 -15.38 -7.65 -14.07
N ARG A 62 -15.12 -7.01 -12.92
CA ARG A 62 -15.76 -5.76 -12.49
C ARG A 62 -14.98 -4.55 -12.96
N TYR A 63 -13.69 -4.53 -12.69
CA TYR A 63 -12.80 -3.49 -13.18
C TYR A 63 -11.38 -4.01 -13.38
N GLU A 64 -10.65 -3.28 -14.18
CA GLU A 64 -9.22 -3.45 -14.39
C GLU A 64 -8.54 -2.09 -14.21
N LEU A 65 -7.59 -2.00 -13.29
CA LEU A 65 -6.81 -0.82 -13.01
C LEU A 65 -5.36 -1.05 -13.39
N ARG A 66 -4.81 -0.19 -14.23
CA ARG A 66 -3.40 -0.16 -14.59
C ARG A 66 -2.80 1.16 -14.19
N ALA A 67 -1.50 1.16 -13.82
CA ALA A 67 -0.75 2.38 -13.62
C ALA A 67 0.73 2.16 -13.93
N VAL A 68 1.43 3.21 -14.32
CA VAL A 68 2.88 3.18 -14.53
C VAL A 68 3.59 2.97 -13.20
N LYS A 69 3.09 3.61 -12.16
CA LYS A 69 3.66 3.52 -10.81
C LYS A 69 2.55 3.62 -9.77
N LEU A 70 2.69 2.85 -8.70
CA LEU A 70 1.91 2.95 -7.49
C LEU A 70 2.89 3.14 -6.33
N VAL A 71 2.60 4.07 -5.45
CA VAL A 71 3.35 4.36 -4.22
C VAL A 71 2.37 4.30 -3.05
N HIS A 72 2.69 3.53 -2.03
CA HIS A 72 1.88 3.43 -0.81
C HIS A 72 2.52 4.22 0.33
N TYR A 73 1.68 4.91 1.08
CA TYR A 73 2.03 5.68 2.27
C TYR A 73 1.29 5.11 3.47
N PRO A 74 2.02 4.56 4.47
CA PRO A 74 1.40 3.88 5.61
C PRO A 74 0.86 4.83 6.68
N ASP A 75 1.24 6.09 6.67
CA ASP A 75 0.84 7.09 7.67
C ASP A 75 -0.63 7.51 7.53
N ASP A 76 -1.14 7.62 6.31
CA ASP A 76 -2.53 7.96 5.99
C ASP A 76 -3.26 6.86 5.20
N ASP A 77 -2.60 5.72 5.00
CA ASP A 77 -3.13 4.54 4.30
C ASP A 77 -3.58 4.87 2.87
N THR A 78 -2.80 5.73 2.20
CA THR A 78 -3.08 6.15 0.82
C THR A 78 -2.15 5.50 -0.19
N MET A 79 -2.65 5.38 -1.41
CA MET A 79 -1.90 4.94 -2.58
C MET A 79 -1.95 6.01 -3.65
N GLU A 80 -0.79 6.46 -4.09
CA GLU A 80 -0.66 7.36 -5.24
C GLU A 80 -0.39 6.58 -6.51
N LEU A 81 -1.11 6.94 -7.58
CA LEU A 81 -1.03 6.30 -8.90
C LEU A 81 -0.53 7.31 -9.93
N GLU A 82 0.47 6.91 -10.71
CA GLU A 82 0.93 7.65 -11.87
C GLU A 82 0.32 7.10 -13.14
N LYS A 83 -0.31 7.98 -13.93
CA LYS A 83 -1.00 7.66 -15.18
C LYS A 83 -1.98 6.49 -15.05
N PRO A 84 -2.94 6.57 -14.11
CA PRO A 84 -3.91 5.51 -13.93
C PRO A 84 -4.80 5.37 -15.17
N TYR A 85 -5.08 4.12 -15.51
CA TYR A 85 -6.04 3.73 -16.53
C TYR A 85 -6.99 2.70 -15.92
N LEU A 86 -8.23 3.09 -15.75
CA LEU A 86 -9.30 2.27 -15.18
C LEU A 86 -10.29 1.87 -16.27
N VAL A 87 -10.62 0.60 -16.33
CA VAL A 87 -11.72 0.06 -17.15
C VAL A 87 -12.75 -0.54 -16.21
N GLN A 88 -13.96 -0.02 -16.25
CA GLN A 88 -15.09 -0.56 -15.50
C GLN A 88 -16.01 -1.32 -16.44
N TYR A 89 -16.37 -2.54 -16.08
CA TYR A 89 -17.23 -3.43 -16.83
C TYR A 89 -18.62 -3.48 -16.20
N SER A 90 -19.64 -3.52 -17.05
CA SER A 90 -21.02 -3.75 -16.65
C SER A 90 -21.62 -4.82 -17.52
N PRO A 91 -22.45 -5.75 -17.00
CA PRO A 91 -23.02 -6.84 -17.77
C PRO A 91 -23.83 -6.37 -19.00
N ASP A 92 -24.58 -5.28 -18.84
CA ASP A 92 -25.54 -4.78 -19.82
C ASP A 92 -25.11 -3.49 -20.52
N ALA A 93 -23.87 -3.05 -20.35
CA ALA A 93 -23.39 -1.80 -20.92
C ALA A 93 -21.96 -1.91 -21.43
N ALA A 94 -21.63 -1.09 -22.43
CA ALA A 94 -20.27 -0.95 -22.90
C ALA A 94 -19.32 -0.50 -21.78
N PRO A 95 -18.09 -1.01 -21.73
CA PRO A 95 -17.14 -0.67 -20.70
C PRO A 95 -16.83 0.83 -20.68
N VAL A 96 -16.59 1.35 -19.49
CA VAL A 96 -16.17 2.73 -19.28
C VAL A 96 -14.66 2.76 -19.03
N HIS A 97 -13.97 3.55 -19.82
CA HIS A 97 -12.52 3.75 -19.74
C HIS A 97 -12.23 5.11 -19.15
N THR A 98 -11.47 5.17 -18.08
CA THR A 98 -11.06 6.42 -17.44
C THR A 98 -9.54 6.50 -17.39
N ARG A 99 -8.99 7.64 -17.81
CA ARG A 99 -7.55 7.94 -17.76
C ARG A 99 -7.35 9.24 -17.02
N ALA A 100 -6.20 9.37 -16.35
CA ALA A 100 -5.78 10.61 -15.71
C ALA A 100 -4.25 10.68 -15.65
N ASP A 101 -3.71 11.83 -15.28
CA ASP A 101 -2.28 11.99 -15.05
C ASP A 101 -1.88 11.40 -13.68
N ARG A 102 -2.76 11.55 -12.68
CA ARG A 102 -2.55 11.05 -11.32
C ARG A 102 -3.84 10.48 -10.74
N GLY A 103 -3.69 9.58 -9.79
CA GLY A 103 -4.79 9.05 -9.00
C GLY A 103 -4.38 8.91 -7.54
N THR A 104 -5.33 9.04 -6.64
CA THR A 104 -5.15 8.74 -5.21
C THR A 104 -6.28 7.83 -4.78
N MET A 105 -5.94 6.75 -4.08
CA MET A 105 -6.92 5.83 -3.50
C MET A 105 -6.49 5.46 -2.08
N THR A 106 -7.44 5.07 -1.25
CA THR A 106 -7.13 4.48 0.05
C THR A 106 -6.84 2.98 -0.11
N SER A 107 -6.16 2.37 0.84
CA SER A 107 -5.86 0.93 0.82
C SER A 107 -7.12 0.05 0.81
N LYS A 108 -8.26 0.58 1.27
CA LYS A 108 -9.56 -0.10 1.16
C LYS A 108 -10.00 -0.31 -0.30
N GLY A 109 -9.40 0.44 -1.25
CA GLY A 109 -9.61 0.24 -2.68
C GLY A 109 -11.04 0.46 -3.16
N THR A 110 -11.86 1.20 -2.41
CA THR A 110 -13.26 1.42 -2.74
C THR A 110 -13.50 2.65 -3.61
N GLU A 111 -12.54 3.57 -3.64
CA GLU A 111 -12.66 4.84 -4.33
C GLU A 111 -11.31 5.29 -4.88
N ILE A 112 -11.32 5.83 -6.09
CA ILE A 112 -10.15 6.50 -6.70
C ILE A 112 -10.52 7.94 -7.01
N LEU A 113 -9.70 8.87 -6.56
CA LEU A 113 -9.74 10.26 -6.94
C LEU A 113 -8.72 10.48 -8.07
N MET A 114 -9.19 10.68 -9.28
CA MET A 114 -8.39 10.92 -10.47
C MET A 114 -8.23 12.41 -10.73
N ARG A 115 -7.00 12.85 -11.03
CA ARG A 115 -6.65 14.26 -11.26
C ARG A 115 -5.74 14.47 -12.46
N GLY A 116 -5.92 15.59 -13.11
CA GLY A 116 -5.15 16.04 -14.26
C GLY A 116 -5.56 15.34 -15.55
N ASN A 117 -6.03 16.11 -16.52
CA ASN A 117 -6.42 15.65 -17.86
C ASN A 117 -7.31 14.39 -17.84
N VAL A 118 -8.26 14.36 -16.90
CA VAL A 118 -9.15 13.21 -16.73
C VAL A 118 -9.99 13.08 -17.98
N ARG A 119 -9.99 11.90 -18.60
CA ARG A 119 -10.75 11.57 -19.80
C ARG A 119 -11.54 10.30 -19.55
N VAL A 120 -12.85 10.39 -19.72
CA VAL A 120 -13.77 9.26 -19.60
C VAL A 120 -14.36 8.98 -20.98
N THR A 121 -14.24 7.75 -21.44
CA THR A 121 -14.82 7.30 -22.71
C THR A 121 -15.64 6.03 -22.48
N ARG A 122 -16.75 5.92 -23.17
CA ARG A 122 -17.61 4.73 -23.16
C ARG A 122 -17.49 4.00 -24.50
N GLY A 123 -17.28 2.70 -24.47
CA GLY A 123 -17.14 1.87 -25.67
C GLY A 123 -15.86 1.07 -25.67
N SER A 124 -15.62 0.29 -26.73
CA SER A 124 -14.38 -0.48 -26.88
C SER A 124 -13.19 0.46 -27.12
N SER A 125 -12.03 0.16 -26.53
CA SER A 125 -10.81 0.97 -26.68
C SER A 125 -10.25 1.02 -28.12
N GLY A 126 -10.87 0.34 -29.07
CA GLY A 126 -10.54 0.31 -30.49
C GLY A 126 -11.63 0.83 -31.42
N ALA A 127 -12.74 1.34 -30.89
CA ALA A 127 -13.77 1.94 -31.71
C ALA A 127 -13.28 3.23 -32.36
N ARG A 128 -13.55 3.42 -33.63
CA ARG A 128 -13.12 4.58 -34.42
C ARG A 128 -13.71 5.88 -33.90
N GLU A 129 -14.84 5.80 -33.19
CA GLU A 129 -15.46 6.89 -32.44
C GLU A 129 -16.00 6.35 -31.11
N PRO A 130 -15.56 6.89 -29.96
CA PRO A 130 -16.16 6.54 -28.67
C PRO A 130 -17.61 7.04 -28.62
N ALA A 131 -18.52 6.25 -28.07
CA ALA A 131 -19.94 6.60 -27.96
C ALA A 131 -20.21 7.83 -27.04
N GLY A 132 -19.18 8.32 -26.37
CA GLY A 132 -19.19 9.54 -25.55
C GLY A 132 -17.81 9.74 -24.93
N GLU A 133 -17.37 10.98 -24.93
CA GLU A 133 -16.13 11.40 -24.25
C GLU A 133 -16.45 12.58 -23.32
N VAL A 134 -15.98 12.50 -22.09
CA VAL A 134 -16.06 13.59 -21.10
C VAL A 134 -14.63 13.86 -20.60
N THR A 135 -14.29 15.15 -20.53
CA THR A 135 -13.01 15.59 -19.96
C THR A 135 -13.27 16.41 -18.69
N SER A 136 -12.39 16.23 -17.70
CA SER A 136 -12.44 16.97 -16.42
C SER A 136 -11.03 17.18 -15.88
N GLN A 137 -10.88 18.05 -14.91
CA GLN A 137 -9.63 18.19 -14.17
C GLN A 137 -9.56 17.23 -12.97
N GLU A 138 -10.73 16.86 -12.45
CA GLU A 138 -10.85 15.93 -11.31
C GLU A 138 -12.09 15.07 -11.48
N LEU A 139 -11.99 13.81 -11.11
CA LEU A 139 -13.08 12.85 -11.10
C LEU A 139 -12.89 11.86 -9.94
N ARG A 140 -13.95 11.68 -9.17
CA ARG A 140 -14.04 10.62 -8.15
C ARG A 140 -14.78 9.43 -8.75
N VAL A 141 -14.16 8.26 -8.66
CA VAL A 141 -14.71 7.01 -9.19
C VAL A 141 -14.84 6.00 -8.05
N GLU A 142 -16.01 5.48 -7.84
CA GLU A 142 -16.26 4.37 -6.91
C GLU A 142 -15.97 3.04 -7.60
N LEU A 143 -15.23 2.18 -6.89
CA LEU A 143 -14.88 0.82 -7.32
C LEU A 143 -15.79 -0.17 -6.57
N GLN A 144 -17.01 -0.35 -7.06
CA GLN A 144 -17.97 -1.30 -6.47
C GLN A 144 -17.94 -2.65 -7.18
#